data_dce6c9f1bbdc11632e6e44e556970fe0
#
_entry.id   dce6c9f1bbdc11632e6e44e556970fe0
#
_cell.length_a   1.000
_cell.length_b   1.000
_cell.length_c   1.000
_cell.angle_alpha   90.00
_cell.angle_beta   90.00
_cell.angle_gamma   90.00
#
_symmetry.space_group_name_H-M   'P 1'
#
loop_
_entity.id
_entity.type
_entity.pdbx_description
1 polymer ?
#
loop_
_entity_poly.entity_id
_entity_poly.type
_entity_poly.pdbx_seq_one_letter_code
_entity_poly.pdbx_strand_id
1 'polypeptide(L)'
;LHLSIRRQRQMCIRDRYGKKEILDEMEPYQGGGDMIKSVTFEKTIYNDVPHIFEAGTPNIVGAIGLGKAIDFIENTTLEKIEEHEMDLLNYATEKISKIEGVRIIGTSDNKASVISFVMDGIHPHDIGTIMDNLGIAIRAGHHCTQPVMDFYDIPATARASFAIYNTKEDVDKLIEGIEKTKEVFA
;
A
#
# COMPACT_ATOMS: atom_id res chain seq x y z
N LEU A 1 12.77 2.70 -10.37
CA LEU A 1 12.17 2.81 -9.01
C LEU A 1 11.24 4.01 -8.87
N HIS A 2 11.62 5.19 -9.40
CA HIS A 2 10.79 6.41 -9.31
C HIS A 2 9.47 6.36 -10.11
N LEU A 3 9.39 5.57 -11.16
CA LEU A 3 8.19 5.46 -12.02
C LEU A 3 7.06 4.64 -11.36
N SER A 4 7.36 3.62 -10.56
CA SER A 4 6.35 2.82 -9.86
C SER A 4 5.71 3.58 -8.69
N ILE A 5 6.49 4.38 -7.96
CA ILE A 5 5.99 5.22 -6.86
C ILE A 5 5.05 6.33 -7.39
N ARG A 6 5.34 6.88 -8.57
CA ARG A 6 4.45 7.86 -9.21
C ARG A 6 3.12 7.25 -9.66
N ARG A 7 3.09 5.97 -10.08
CA ARG A 7 1.84 5.28 -10.45
C ARG A 7 0.93 5.02 -9.27
N GLN A 8 1.46 4.65 -8.11
CA GLN A 8 0.69 4.50 -6.87
C GLN A 8 0.10 5.84 -6.41
N ARG A 9 0.86 6.94 -6.51
CA ARG A 9 0.34 8.28 -6.21
C ARG A 9 -0.77 8.71 -7.19
N GLN A 10 -0.69 8.32 -8.44
CA GLN A 10 -1.73 8.62 -9.43
C GLN A 10 -3.05 7.88 -9.14
N MET A 11 -3.03 6.68 -8.62
CA MET A 11 -4.25 5.99 -8.15
C MET A 11 -4.88 6.71 -6.96
N CYS A 12 -4.10 7.15 -5.98
CA CYS A 12 -4.61 7.87 -4.81
C CYS A 12 -5.11 9.31 -5.11
N ILE A 13 -4.69 9.91 -6.21
CA ILE A 13 -5.05 11.30 -6.58
C ILE A 13 -6.31 11.35 -7.45
N ARG A 14 -6.75 10.22 -8.01
CA ARG A 14 -7.75 10.22 -9.04
C ARG A 14 -9.17 10.23 -8.55
N ASP A 15 -9.41 9.57 -7.47
CA ASP A 15 -10.77 9.41 -6.96
C ASP A 15 -10.95 10.21 -5.69
N ARG A 16 -11.75 11.28 -5.79
CA ARG A 16 -12.14 12.12 -4.66
C ARG A 16 -13.65 12.08 -4.55
N TYR A 17 -14.11 11.46 -3.50
CA TYR A 17 -15.50 11.55 -3.11
C TYR A 17 -15.74 12.76 -2.21
N GLY A 18 -16.79 13.52 -2.48
CA GLY A 18 -17.24 14.61 -1.63
C GLY A 18 -18.73 14.81 -1.75
N LYS A 19 -19.37 15.26 -0.65
CA LYS A 19 -20.76 15.68 -0.68
C LYS A 19 -20.85 16.98 -1.46
N LYS A 20 -21.81 17.08 -2.39
CA LYS A 20 -21.94 18.22 -3.29
C LYS A 20 -22.08 19.54 -2.52
N GLU A 21 -22.85 19.55 -1.45
CA GLU A 21 -23.10 20.73 -0.63
C GLU A 21 -21.80 21.29 -0.03
N ILE A 22 -20.87 20.42 0.37
CA ILE A 22 -19.56 20.80 0.90
C ILE A 22 -18.65 21.27 -0.22
N LEU A 23 -18.64 20.56 -1.35
CA LEU A 23 -17.80 20.91 -2.49
C LEU A 23 -18.20 22.25 -3.12
N ASP A 24 -19.49 22.62 -3.11
CA ASP A 24 -19.99 23.90 -3.64
C ASP A 24 -19.51 25.10 -2.78
N GLU A 25 -19.19 24.88 -1.51
CA GLU A 25 -18.69 25.89 -0.57
C GLU A 25 -17.14 25.98 -0.53
N MET A 26 -16.45 24.99 -1.10
CA MET A 26 -15.00 24.92 -1.07
C MET A 26 -14.37 25.79 -2.17
N GLU A 27 -13.27 26.47 -1.82
CA GLU A 27 -12.45 27.14 -2.80
C GLU A 27 -11.51 26.17 -3.53
N PRO A 28 -11.15 26.45 -4.80
CA PRO A 28 -10.17 25.64 -5.52
C PRO A 28 -8.80 25.75 -4.85
N TYR A 29 -8.16 24.61 -4.62
CA TYR A 29 -6.84 24.53 -3.99
C TYR A 29 -5.66 24.69 -4.98
N GLN A 30 -5.94 24.78 -6.28
CA GLN A 30 -4.97 25.00 -7.36
C GLN A 30 -5.62 25.74 -8.51
N GLY A 31 -4.83 26.24 -9.46
CA GLY A 31 -5.30 26.89 -10.67
C GLY A 31 -4.81 26.18 -11.93
N GLY A 32 -5.59 26.26 -13.01
CA GLY A 32 -5.23 25.66 -14.29
C GLY A 32 -6.33 25.73 -15.34
N GLY A 33 -6.06 25.24 -16.53
CA GLY A 33 -7.06 25.10 -17.60
C GLY A 33 -8.22 24.22 -17.18
N ASP A 34 -9.30 24.25 -17.93
CA ASP A 34 -10.56 23.51 -17.78
C ASP A 34 -11.38 23.83 -16.53
N MET A 35 -10.76 24.23 -15.42
CA MET A 35 -11.45 24.60 -14.19
C MET A 35 -11.97 26.04 -14.15
N ILE A 36 -11.72 26.85 -15.17
CA ILE A 36 -12.08 28.27 -15.26
C ILE A 36 -13.13 28.52 -16.34
N LYS A 37 -14.06 29.44 -16.06
CA LYS A 37 -15.01 30.01 -17.03
C LYS A 37 -14.43 31.26 -17.69
N SER A 38 -13.81 32.13 -16.91
CA SER A 38 -13.13 33.32 -17.42
C SER A 38 -12.04 33.82 -16.46
N VAL A 39 -11.03 34.45 -16.99
CA VAL A 39 -9.93 35.08 -16.22
C VAL A 39 -9.69 36.47 -16.75
N THR A 40 -9.63 37.46 -15.83
CA THR A 40 -9.15 38.81 -16.08
C THR A 40 -8.02 39.11 -15.09
N PHE A 41 -7.40 40.27 -15.19
CA PHE A 41 -6.39 40.69 -14.20
C PHE A 41 -7.00 40.92 -12.80
N GLU A 42 -8.31 41.26 -12.74
CA GLU A 42 -9.01 41.58 -11.50
C GLU A 42 -9.73 40.40 -10.89
N LYS A 43 -10.14 39.41 -11.72
CA LYS A 43 -11.02 38.33 -11.27
C LYS A 43 -10.89 37.06 -12.08
N THR A 44 -10.92 35.94 -11.39
CA THR A 44 -11.12 34.59 -11.96
C THR A 44 -12.52 34.08 -11.62
N ILE A 45 -13.24 33.58 -12.63
CA ILE A 45 -14.52 32.89 -12.45
C ILE A 45 -14.28 31.39 -12.79
N TYR A 46 -14.53 30.56 -11.81
CA TYR A 46 -14.33 29.11 -11.93
C TYR A 46 -15.56 28.41 -12.49
N ASN A 47 -15.36 27.20 -12.97
CA ASN A 47 -16.41 26.28 -13.34
C ASN A 47 -17.09 25.70 -12.09
N ASP A 48 -18.24 25.06 -12.31
CA ASP A 48 -18.96 24.37 -11.27
C ASP A 48 -18.28 23.03 -10.92
N VAL A 49 -18.66 22.42 -9.80
CA VAL A 49 -18.22 21.07 -9.42
C VAL A 49 -18.64 20.06 -10.52
N PRO A 50 -17.79 19.11 -10.94
CA PRO A 50 -16.47 18.79 -10.36
C PRO A 50 -15.29 19.59 -10.94
N HIS A 51 -15.48 20.29 -12.04
CA HIS A 51 -14.39 20.91 -12.83
C HIS A 51 -13.59 21.95 -12.06
N ILE A 52 -14.19 22.63 -11.08
CA ILE A 52 -13.50 23.60 -10.21
C ILE A 52 -12.28 22.98 -9.47
N PHE A 53 -12.23 21.66 -9.32
CA PHE A 53 -11.14 20.94 -8.64
C PHE A 53 -10.24 20.15 -9.59
N GLU A 54 -10.44 20.30 -10.91
CA GLU A 54 -9.75 19.53 -11.96
C GLU A 54 -8.93 20.47 -12.83
N ALA A 55 -7.68 20.73 -12.46
CA ALA A 55 -6.79 21.62 -13.21
C ALA A 55 -6.11 20.89 -14.38
N GLY A 56 -6.36 21.37 -15.59
CA GLY A 56 -5.76 20.89 -16.82
C GLY A 56 -6.32 19.56 -17.33
N THR A 57 -5.71 19.02 -18.37
CA THR A 57 -6.15 17.77 -18.98
C THR A 57 -6.15 16.61 -17.99
N PRO A 58 -7.28 15.91 -17.80
CA PRO A 58 -7.37 14.82 -16.84
C PRO A 58 -6.51 13.63 -17.27
N ASN A 59 -6.12 12.80 -16.32
CA ASN A 59 -5.38 11.58 -16.61
C ASN A 59 -6.32 10.50 -17.18
N ILE A 60 -6.65 10.58 -18.46
CA ILE A 60 -7.61 9.71 -19.15
C ILE A 60 -7.22 8.23 -19.05
N VAL A 61 -5.94 7.91 -19.30
CA VAL A 61 -5.43 6.54 -19.27
C VAL A 61 -5.61 5.89 -17.90
N GLY A 62 -5.34 6.65 -16.84
CA GLY A 62 -5.52 6.10 -15.50
C GLY A 62 -7.00 5.96 -15.11
N ALA A 63 -7.94 6.80 -15.63
CA ALA A 63 -9.37 6.61 -15.39
C ALA A 63 -9.86 5.29 -16.04
N ILE A 64 -9.46 5.06 -17.29
CA ILE A 64 -9.76 3.81 -18.00
C ILE A 64 -9.12 2.61 -17.29
N GLY A 65 -7.85 2.74 -16.86
CA GLY A 65 -7.13 1.70 -16.14
C GLY A 65 -7.77 1.36 -14.79
N LEU A 66 -8.25 2.37 -14.05
CA LEU A 66 -8.99 2.16 -12.79
C LEU A 66 -10.30 1.41 -13.04
N GLY A 67 -11.06 1.80 -14.07
CA GLY A 67 -12.27 1.07 -14.46
C GLY A 67 -11.98 -0.41 -14.75
N LYS A 68 -10.90 -0.72 -15.47
CA LYS A 68 -10.50 -2.10 -15.74
C LYS A 68 -10.04 -2.86 -14.49
N ALA A 69 -9.41 -2.19 -13.54
CA ALA A 69 -9.06 -2.80 -12.27
C ALA A 69 -10.30 -3.13 -11.42
N ILE A 70 -11.32 -2.27 -11.46
CA ILE A 70 -12.60 -2.52 -10.80
C ILE A 70 -13.30 -3.73 -11.45
N ASP A 71 -13.41 -3.75 -12.79
CA ASP A 71 -13.97 -4.89 -13.53
C ASP A 71 -13.28 -6.21 -13.13
N PHE A 72 -11.95 -6.18 -12.96
CA PHE A 72 -11.18 -7.36 -12.54
C PHE A 72 -11.55 -7.83 -11.13
N ILE A 73 -11.66 -6.89 -10.18
CA ILE A 73 -12.04 -7.22 -8.79
C ILE A 73 -13.47 -7.76 -8.73
N GLU A 74 -14.41 -7.12 -9.43
CA GLU A 74 -15.80 -7.56 -9.48
C GLU A 74 -15.97 -8.96 -10.10
N ASN A 75 -15.22 -9.25 -11.18
CA ASN A 75 -15.23 -10.56 -11.83
C ASN A 75 -14.58 -11.67 -10.96
N THR A 76 -13.61 -11.30 -10.14
CA THR A 76 -12.95 -12.23 -9.20
C THR A 76 -13.78 -12.44 -7.94
N THR A 77 -14.54 -11.44 -7.55
CA THR A 77 -15.31 -11.24 -6.31
C THR A 77 -14.45 -10.98 -5.08
N LEU A 78 -14.88 -10.03 -4.25
CA LEU A 78 -14.13 -9.67 -3.03
C LEU A 78 -14.05 -10.84 -2.05
N GLU A 79 -15.10 -11.65 -1.96
CA GLU A 79 -15.17 -12.79 -1.06
C GLU A 79 -14.09 -13.84 -1.38
N LYS A 80 -13.87 -14.13 -2.67
CA LYS A 80 -12.81 -15.08 -3.08
C LYS A 80 -11.42 -14.51 -2.87
N ILE A 81 -11.24 -13.22 -3.06
CA ILE A 81 -9.97 -12.53 -2.78
C ILE A 81 -9.67 -12.63 -1.29
N GLU A 82 -10.63 -12.28 -0.43
CA GLU A 82 -10.49 -12.32 1.01
C GLU A 82 -10.19 -13.76 1.51
N GLU A 83 -10.94 -14.75 1.04
CA GLU A 83 -10.72 -16.15 1.40
C GLU A 83 -9.29 -16.62 1.06
N HIS A 84 -8.84 -16.32 -0.16
CA HIS A 84 -7.48 -16.68 -0.59
C HIS A 84 -6.40 -15.97 0.21
N GLU A 85 -6.54 -14.66 0.41
CA GLU A 85 -5.58 -13.86 1.16
C GLU A 85 -5.51 -14.26 2.63
N MET A 86 -6.65 -14.62 3.23
CA MET A 86 -6.70 -15.11 4.62
C MET A 86 -6.08 -16.51 4.77
N ASP A 87 -6.24 -17.41 3.77
CA ASP A 87 -5.56 -18.71 3.77
C ASP A 87 -4.04 -18.52 3.75
N LEU A 88 -3.53 -17.64 2.90
CA LEU A 88 -2.10 -17.31 2.86
C LEU A 88 -1.61 -16.67 4.16
N LEU A 89 -2.38 -15.74 4.71
CA LEU A 89 -2.05 -15.07 5.97
C LEU A 89 -1.93 -16.06 7.13
N ASN A 90 -2.90 -16.96 7.25
CA ASN A 90 -2.93 -17.98 8.29
C ASN A 90 -1.74 -18.95 8.14
N TYR A 91 -1.49 -19.42 6.92
CA TYR A 91 -0.37 -20.28 6.60
C TYR A 91 0.98 -19.64 6.94
N ALA A 92 1.18 -18.39 6.54
CA ALA A 92 2.40 -17.63 6.83
C ALA A 92 2.55 -17.36 8.33
N THR A 93 1.46 -16.98 9.02
CA THR A 93 1.47 -16.70 10.45
C THR A 93 1.86 -17.96 11.24
N GLU A 94 1.29 -19.12 10.90
CA GLU A 94 1.62 -20.40 11.54
C GLU A 94 3.11 -20.73 11.39
N LYS A 95 3.66 -20.57 10.18
CA LYS A 95 5.07 -20.89 9.91
C LYS A 95 6.03 -19.91 10.58
N ILE A 96 5.79 -18.62 10.45
CA ILE A 96 6.66 -17.58 11.03
C ILE A 96 6.67 -17.68 12.56
N SER A 97 5.54 -17.96 13.19
CA SER A 97 5.43 -18.09 14.64
C SER A 97 6.25 -19.26 15.24
N LYS A 98 6.65 -20.22 14.41
CA LYS A 98 7.48 -21.35 14.83
C LYS A 98 8.99 -21.07 14.74
N ILE A 99 9.38 -19.96 14.13
CA ILE A 99 10.79 -19.60 13.96
C ILE A 99 11.30 -18.91 15.22
N GLU A 100 12.23 -19.51 15.90
CA GLU A 100 12.86 -18.95 17.09
C GLU A 100 13.58 -17.63 16.78
N GLY A 101 13.41 -16.62 17.65
CA GLY A 101 13.98 -15.29 17.46
C GLY A 101 13.21 -14.40 16.47
N VAL A 102 12.06 -14.84 15.98
CA VAL A 102 11.16 -14.03 15.16
C VAL A 102 9.90 -13.69 15.92
N ARG A 103 9.54 -12.41 15.98
CA ARG A 103 8.33 -11.92 16.65
C ARG A 103 7.43 -11.19 15.66
N ILE A 104 6.19 -11.64 15.53
CA ILE A 104 5.15 -10.98 14.75
C ILE A 104 4.65 -9.75 15.50
N ILE A 105 4.51 -8.63 14.81
CA ILE A 105 3.95 -7.38 15.34
C ILE A 105 2.54 -7.19 14.78
N GLY A 106 1.57 -7.04 15.67
CA GLY A 106 0.14 -6.99 15.33
C GLY A 106 -0.47 -8.39 15.21
N THR A 107 -1.20 -8.77 16.28
CA THR A 107 -1.79 -10.11 16.44
C THR A 107 -3.32 -10.06 16.54
N SER A 108 -3.96 -9.01 15.98
CA SER A 108 -5.42 -8.93 15.91
C SER A 108 -5.98 -10.07 15.04
N ASP A 109 -7.12 -10.64 15.45
CA ASP A 109 -7.81 -11.67 14.68
C ASP A 109 -8.31 -11.13 13.34
N ASN A 110 -8.77 -9.88 13.31
CA ASN A 110 -9.21 -9.18 12.11
C ASN A 110 -8.09 -8.27 11.59
N LYS A 111 -7.36 -8.71 10.60
CA LYS A 111 -6.33 -7.93 9.93
C LYS A 111 -6.28 -8.24 8.44
N ALA A 112 -5.76 -7.31 7.66
CA ALA A 112 -5.49 -7.53 6.24
C ALA A 112 -4.38 -8.57 6.05
N SER A 113 -4.21 -9.07 4.84
CA SER A 113 -3.22 -10.06 4.43
C SER A 113 -1.78 -9.51 4.47
N VAL A 114 -1.37 -9.09 5.68
CA VAL A 114 -0.09 -8.44 5.96
C VAL A 114 0.50 -8.99 7.24
N ILE A 115 1.78 -9.34 7.22
CA ILE A 115 2.55 -9.72 8.40
C ILE A 115 3.73 -8.78 8.56
N SER A 116 3.77 -8.08 9.71
CA SER A 116 4.94 -7.33 10.14
C SER A 116 5.69 -8.15 11.20
N PHE A 117 7.01 -8.21 11.11
CA PHE A 117 7.81 -8.97 12.05
C PHE A 117 9.16 -8.30 12.32
N VAL A 118 9.76 -8.67 13.43
CA VAL A 118 11.15 -8.36 13.80
C VAL A 118 11.92 -9.64 14.05
N MET A 119 13.23 -9.58 13.96
CA MET A 119 14.14 -10.69 14.27
C MET A 119 15.14 -10.23 15.34
N ASP A 120 15.37 -11.06 16.33
CA ASP A 120 16.24 -10.73 17.45
C ASP A 120 17.67 -10.42 16.96
N GLY A 121 18.16 -9.25 17.36
CA GLY A 121 19.52 -8.80 17.01
C GLY A 121 19.71 -8.39 15.55
N ILE A 122 18.71 -8.47 14.69
CA ILE A 122 18.82 -8.13 13.25
C ILE A 122 17.97 -6.92 12.92
N HIS A 123 18.58 -5.89 12.36
CA HIS A 123 17.85 -4.71 11.97
C HIS A 123 16.97 -4.96 10.75
N PRO A 124 15.70 -4.49 10.70
CA PRO A 124 14.77 -4.74 9.57
C PRO A 124 15.29 -4.32 8.20
N HIS A 125 16.19 -3.34 8.13
CA HIS A 125 16.83 -2.95 6.87
C HIS A 125 17.74 -4.07 6.33
N ASP A 126 18.48 -4.75 7.20
CA ASP A 126 19.37 -5.85 6.82
C ASP A 126 18.54 -7.06 6.37
N ILE A 127 17.42 -7.34 7.07
CA ILE A 127 16.44 -8.34 6.63
C ILE A 127 15.98 -8.03 5.20
N GLY A 128 15.58 -6.77 4.93
CA GLY A 128 15.14 -6.34 3.61
C GLY A 128 16.23 -6.52 2.54
N THR A 129 17.48 -6.21 2.85
CA THR A 129 18.61 -6.34 1.93
C THR A 129 18.89 -7.80 1.58
N ILE A 130 18.90 -8.68 2.58
CA ILE A 130 19.13 -10.13 2.34
C ILE A 130 17.98 -10.73 1.54
N MET A 131 16.72 -10.41 1.89
CA MET A 131 15.54 -10.85 1.16
C MET A 131 15.58 -10.42 -0.30
N ASP A 132 15.96 -9.17 -0.58
CA ASP A 132 16.09 -8.64 -1.95
C ASP A 132 17.11 -9.44 -2.77
N ASN A 133 18.28 -9.77 -2.17
CA ASN A 133 19.28 -10.62 -2.80
C ASN A 133 18.79 -12.04 -3.09
N LEU A 134 17.79 -12.52 -2.36
CA LEU A 134 17.13 -13.82 -2.58
C LEU A 134 15.94 -13.72 -3.55
N GLY A 135 15.66 -12.54 -4.09
CA GLY A 135 14.51 -12.28 -4.98
C GLY A 135 13.18 -12.19 -4.25
N ILE A 136 13.18 -11.95 -2.94
CA ILE A 136 11.99 -11.85 -2.10
C ILE A 136 11.71 -10.37 -1.80
N ALA A 137 10.64 -9.83 -2.36
CA ALA A 137 10.27 -8.44 -2.18
C ALA A 137 9.45 -8.24 -0.90
N ILE A 138 10.06 -7.64 0.13
CA ILE A 138 9.40 -7.21 1.35
C ILE A 138 9.62 -5.72 1.60
N ARG A 139 8.87 -5.13 2.50
CA ARG A 139 9.08 -3.74 2.91
C ARG A 139 9.70 -3.68 4.30
N ALA A 140 10.81 -2.96 4.45
CA ALA A 140 11.43 -2.67 5.73
C ALA A 140 11.30 -1.18 6.10
N GLY A 141 11.13 -0.87 7.38
CA GLY A 141 11.07 0.50 7.90
C GLY A 141 9.90 0.76 8.86
N HIS A 142 9.60 2.05 9.07
CA HIS A 142 8.53 2.51 9.98
C HIS A 142 7.11 2.41 9.36
N HIS A 143 6.99 2.12 8.07
CA HIS A 143 5.71 2.03 7.32
C HIS A 143 4.83 3.29 7.40
N CYS A 144 5.43 4.47 7.59
CA CYS A 144 4.77 5.76 7.86
C CYS A 144 3.97 5.77 9.17
N THR A 145 4.33 4.93 10.15
CA THR A 145 3.65 4.74 11.43
C THR A 145 4.64 4.76 12.60
N GLN A 146 5.53 5.73 12.66
CA GLN A 146 6.54 5.82 13.71
C GLN A 146 5.98 5.72 15.14
N PRO A 147 4.83 6.34 15.48
CA PRO A 147 4.25 6.17 16.81
C PRO A 147 3.89 4.72 17.17
N VAL A 148 3.63 3.87 16.18
CA VAL A 148 3.40 2.42 16.40
C VAL A 148 4.72 1.72 16.72
N MET A 149 5.82 2.14 16.10
CA MET A 149 7.15 1.61 16.43
C MET A 149 7.52 1.96 17.87
N ASP A 150 7.28 3.20 18.29
CA ASP A 150 7.49 3.67 19.67
C ASP A 150 6.65 2.89 20.67
N PHE A 151 5.37 2.62 20.34
CA PHE A 151 4.47 1.82 21.20
C PHE A 151 4.97 0.39 21.44
N TYR A 152 5.57 -0.25 20.44
CA TYR A 152 6.13 -1.60 20.55
C TYR A 152 7.59 -1.64 20.99
N ASP A 153 8.21 -0.48 21.23
CA ASP A 153 9.64 -0.33 21.55
C ASP A 153 10.55 -1.05 20.55
N ILE A 154 10.33 -0.77 19.25
CA ILE A 154 11.09 -1.34 18.14
C ILE A 154 11.51 -0.25 17.15
N PRO A 155 12.71 -0.37 16.54
CA PRO A 155 13.19 0.64 15.61
C PRO A 155 12.41 0.67 14.28
N ALA A 156 11.95 -0.48 13.83
CA ALA A 156 11.27 -0.69 12.55
C ALA A 156 10.72 -2.12 12.48
N THR A 157 10.03 -2.48 11.40
CA THR A 157 9.66 -3.87 11.09
C THR A 157 9.99 -4.23 9.65
N ALA A 158 10.19 -5.51 9.39
CA ALA A 158 10.06 -6.11 8.07
C ALA A 158 8.60 -6.49 7.85
N ARG A 159 8.04 -6.28 6.63
CA ARG A 159 6.63 -6.51 6.33
C ARG A 159 6.45 -7.26 5.02
N ALA A 160 5.84 -8.43 5.09
CA ALA A 160 5.34 -9.16 3.95
C ALA A 160 3.86 -8.87 3.74
N SER A 161 3.43 -8.69 2.49
CA SER A 161 2.03 -8.47 2.11
C SER A 161 1.68 -9.48 1.02
N PHE A 162 0.55 -10.16 1.18
CA PHE A 162 0.07 -11.14 0.23
C PHE A 162 -1.14 -10.59 -0.52
N ALA A 163 -1.29 -10.98 -1.76
CA ALA A 163 -2.39 -10.60 -2.63
C ALA A 163 -2.85 -11.80 -3.47
N ILE A 164 -3.90 -11.63 -4.26
CA ILE A 164 -4.55 -12.66 -5.05
C ILE A 164 -3.63 -13.45 -5.99
N TYR A 165 -2.46 -12.95 -6.29
CA TYR A 165 -1.47 -13.58 -7.18
C TYR A 165 -0.38 -14.34 -6.43
N ASN A 166 -0.34 -14.27 -5.11
CA ASN A 166 0.63 -15.03 -4.32
C ASN A 166 0.14 -16.46 -4.06
N THR A 167 1.09 -17.35 -3.81
CA THR A 167 0.86 -18.75 -3.55
C THR A 167 1.49 -19.20 -2.23
N LYS A 168 1.21 -20.43 -1.79
CA LYS A 168 1.87 -21.02 -0.62
C LYS A 168 3.37 -21.22 -0.84
N GLU A 169 3.79 -21.46 -2.08
CA GLU A 169 5.19 -21.52 -2.46
C GLU A 169 5.92 -20.19 -2.26
N ASP A 170 5.24 -19.04 -2.48
CA ASP A 170 5.81 -17.73 -2.17
C ASP A 170 5.99 -17.53 -0.66
N VAL A 171 5.04 -18.02 0.14
CA VAL A 171 5.17 -18.05 1.60
C VAL A 171 6.35 -18.95 2.02
N ASP A 172 6.49 -20.12 1.43
CA ASP A 172 7.60 -21.02 1.74
C ASP A 172 8.95 -20.40 1.43
N LYS A 173 9.08 -19.70 0.30
CA LYS A 173 10.28 -18.92 -0.02
C LYS A 173 10.55 -17.79 1.00
N LEU A 174 9.50 -17.10 1.49
CA LEU A 174 9.65 -16.12 2.55
C LEU A 174 10.23 -16.78 3.82
N ILE A 175 9.75 -17.95 4.22
CA ILE A 175 10.27 -18.71 5.36
C ILE A 175 11.73 -19.06 5.17
N GLU A 176 12.09 -19.63 4.00
CA GLU A 176 13.49 -19.93 3.65
C GLU A 176 14.38 -18.68 3.73
N GLY A 177 13.88 -17.54 3.26
CA GLY A 177 14.57 -16.25 3.35
C GLY A 177 14.79 -15.78 4.78
N ILE A 178 13.80 -15.96 5.68
CA ILE A 178 13.92 -15.65 7.11
C ILE A 178 15.01 -16.51 7.75
N GLU A 179 14.97 -17.83 7.52
CA GLU A 179 15.98 -18.74 8.07
C GLU A 179 17.38 -18.43 7.55
N LYS A 180 17.51 -18.12 6.25
CA LYS A 180 18.76 -17.71 5.65
C LYS A 180 19.31 -16.41 6.21
N THR A 181 18.40 -15.47 6.56
CA THR A 181 18.78 -14.24 7.22
C THR A 181 19.36 -14.52 8.61
N LYS A 182 18.78 -15.43 9.37
CA LYS A 182 19.32 -15.88 10.68
C LYS A 182 20.73 -16.48 10.52
N GLU A 183 20.94 -17.35 9.51
CA GLU A 183 22.25 -17.97 9.26
C GLU A 183 23.36 -16.93 9.02
N VAL A 184 23.04 -15.81 8.36
CA VAL A 184 24.02 -14.74 8.06
C VAL A 184 24.47 -14.01 9.32
N PHE A 185 23.62 -13.95 10.36
CA PHE A 185 23.87 -13.23 11.61
C PHE A 185 24.19 -14.16 12.81
N ALA A 186 24.19 -15.48 12.61
CA ALA A 186 24.60 -16.47 13.61
C ALA A 186 26.13 -16.56 13.67
#